data_4697d630df57cf8824944863645eab5f
#
_entry.id   4697d630df57cf8824944863645eab5f
#
_cell.length_a   1.000
_cell.length_b   1.000
_cell.length_c   1.000
_cell.angle_alpha   90.00
_cell.angle_beta   90.00
_cell.angle_gamma   90.00
#
_symmetry.space_group_name_H-M   'P 1'
#
loop_
_entity.id
_entity.type
_entity.pdbx_description
1 polymer ?
#
loop_
_entity_poly.entity_id
_entity_poly.type
_entity_poly.pdbx_seq_one_letter_code
_entity_poly.pdbx_strand_id
1 'polypeptide(L)'
;MGGIVCTLAFKFVNLRGFRHSARVIRGDYSSHAHPGEASPFQALSTAVSGTVGLGSIGGVAVAVSLGGPGATLWMMLAGFLGMSLKFAEVTLSVKYRRVRADGTVTGGAMYYVPEALGRVGLPRLGKFLAGFFCVAAIGGSVTIFQVSQAFAQVHEVTDFNQKFLFGLLVAVWVGIVLFGGVKRIVKWTDKLSPFMCLLYVVACIVVLAVNYANILPALATIVREAFAPHAVSGGVIGALIMGFRRAAFANEAGIGSAPMAHATVRTNEPMSQGFAALMEPFLDTIIICLLTALVIVVSGVNQTSSNVGIALTSDAFATVVPWFPAVLAIVAVLFALSTVLAWGYYGEQAWMWLFSESQRSRVAFRLFLCSMLSIAATFPLDQVVNIVDACSFCMALPNILAIYLLMPELRADLASYWQRVVLKAAPEKQNVA
;
A
#
# COMPACT_ATOMS: atom_id res chain seq x y z
N MET A 1 -9.05 12.36 8.22
CA MET A 1 -8.66 13.78 8.46
C MET A 1 -7.37 14.13 7.72
N GLY A 2 -6.24 13.40 7.88
CA GLY A 2 -4.96 13.72 7.23
C GLY A 2 -5.04 13.94 5.73
N GLY A 3 -5.73 13.04 5.01
CA GLY A 3 -5.91 13.17 3.56
C GLY A 3 -6.68 14.43 3.12
N ILE A 4 -7.71 14.83 3.87
CA ILE A 4 -8.47 16.06 3.60
C ILE A 4 -7.55 17.28 3.75
N VAL A 5 -6.84 17.36 4.88
CA VAL A 5 -5.91 18.47 5.15
C VAL A 5 -4.84 18.57 4.08
N CYS A 6 -4.19 17.44 3.71
CA CYS A 6 -3.18 17.43 2.65
C CYS A 6 -3.77 17.81 1.28
N THR A 7 -4.97 17.32 0.92
CA THR A 7 -5.61 17.63 -0.36
C THR A 7 -5.89 19.12 -0.48
N LEU A 8 -6.41 19.75 0.57
CA LEU A 8 -6.70 21.20 0.59
C LEU A 8 -5.39 22.01 0.65
N ALA A 9 -4.45 21.64 1.52
CA ALA A 9 -3.17 22.34 1.70
C ALA A 9 -2.34 22.36 0.42
N PHE A 10 -2.34 21.30 -0.35
CA PHE A 10 -1.63 21.18 -1.63
C PHE A 10 -2.50 21.52 -2.86
N LYS A 11 -3.68 22.13 -2.64
CA LYS A 11 -4.57 22.61 -3.72
C LYS A 11 -4.89 21.52 -4.74
N PHE A 12 -5.34 20.35 -4.25
CA PHE A 12 -5.70 19.19 -5.07
C PHE A 12 -4.54 18.70 -5.94
N VAL A 13 -3.36 18.52 -5.34
CA VAL A 13 -2.16 18.00 -6.04
C VAL A 13 -2.41 16.65 -6.72
N ASN A 14 -3.29 15.83 -6.16
CA ASN A 14 -3.75 14.56 -6.71
C ASN A 14 -4.40 14.68 -8.10
N LEU A 15 -5.08 15.78 -8.39
CA LEU A 15 -5.64 16.07 -9.73
C LEU A 15 -4.64 16.80 -10.62
N ARG A 16 -4.08 17.91 -10.12
CA ARG A 16 -3.19 18.79 -10.87
C ARG A 16 -1.87 18.12 -11.25
N GLY A 17 -1.34 17.28 -10.37
CA GLY A 17 -0.07 16.59 -10.52
C GLY A 17 -0.14 15.28 -11.29
N PHE A 18 -1.32 14.78 -11.63
CA PHE A 18 -1.50 13.44 -12.18
C PHE A 18 -0.71 13.20 -13.49
N ARG A 19 -0.78 14.14 -14.43
CA ARG A 19 0.00 14.06 -15.68
C ARG A 19 1.51 14.16 -15.44
N HIS A 20 1.91 14.96 -14.45
CA HIS A 20 3.31 15.10 -14.08
C HIS A 20 3.84 13.81 -13.44
N SER A 21 3.04 13.14 -12.61
CA SER A 21 3.38 11.83 -12.03
C SER A 21 3.78 10.81 -13.10
N ALA A 22 3.03 10.72 -14.19
CA ALA A 22 3.35 9.81 -15.29
C ALA A 22 4.72 10.11 -15.93
N ARG A 23 5.11 11.38 -16.09
CA ARG A 23 6.43 11.77 -16.59
C ARG A 23 7.55 11.41 -15.63
N VAL A 24 7.34 11.64 -14.33
CA VAL A 24 8.31 11.26 -13.29
C VAL A 24 8.56 9.75 -13.30
N ILE A 25 7.50 8.95 -13.38
CA ILE A 25 7.61 7.48 -13.40
C ILE A 25 8.36 6.99 -14.64
N ARG A 26 8.20 7.65 -15.78
CA ARG A 26 8.97 7.35 -17.01
C ARG A 26 10.46 7.64 -16.87
N GLY A 27 10.84 8.44 -15.86
CA GLY A 27 12.24 8.77 -15.61
C GLY A 27 12.70 10.10 -16.23
N ASP A 28 11.77 10.94 -16.76
CA ASP A 28 12.10 12.22 -17.42
C ASP A 28 12.90 13.17 -16.53
N TYR A 29 12.87 12.97 -15.21
CA TYR A 29 13.55 13.82 -14.21
C TYR A 29 14.60 13.07 -13.40
N SER A 30 14.97 11.84 -13.78
CA SER A 30 15.96 11.03 -13.07
C SER A 30 17.31 11.05 -13.77
N SER A 31 18.40 11.00 -12.98
CA SER A 31 19.76 10.86 -13.49
C SER A 31 20.52 9.78 -12.73
N HIS A 32 21.35 9.03 -13.44
CA HIS A 32 22.23 8.03 -12.83
C HIS A 32 23.30 8.63 -11.89
N ALA A 33 23.57 9.95 -12.03
CA ALA A 33 24.51 10.69 -11.18
C ALA A 33 23.93 11.03 -9.78
N HIS A 34 22.60 10.89 -9.59
CA HIS A 34 21.97 11.21 -8.32
C HIS A 34 22.12 10.06 -7.30
N PRO A 35 22.22 10.36 -5.98
CA PRO A 35 22.27 9.35 -4.94
C PRO A 35 20.96 8.54 -4.89
N GLY A 36 21.10 7.23 -4.68
CA GLY A 36 19.99 6.28 -4.62
C GLY A 36 20.28 5.00 -5.40
N GLU A 37 19.45 3.99 -5.16
CA GLU A 37 19.65 2.63 -5.70
C GLU A 37 18.62 2.28 -6.79
N ALA A 38 17.41 2.84 -6.70
CA ALA A 38 16.27 2.50 -7.55
C ALA A 38 15.92 3.64 -8.54
N SER A 39 15.39 3.30 -9.71
CA SER A 39 14.72 4.27 -10.58
C SER A 39 13.36 4.68 -9.98
N PRO A 40 12.73 5.80 -10.42
CA PRO A 40 11.38 6.17 -9.95
C PRO A 40 10.35 5.06 -10.14
N PHE A 41 10.40 4.36 -11.27
CA PHE A 41 9.54 3.20 -11.55
C PHE A 41 9.80 2.04 -10.59
N GLN A 42 11.06 1.70 -10.34
CA GLN A 42 11.44 0.61 -9.43
C GLN A 42 11.03 0.90 -7.98
N ALA A 43 11.22 2.15 -7.51
CA ALA A 43 10.79 2.57 -6.20
C ALA A 43 9.27 2.50 -6.06
N LEU A 44 8.51 2.96 -7.07
CA LEU A 44 7.06 2.84 -7.13
C LEU A 44 6.63 1.36 -7.18
N SER A 45 7.22 0.52 -8.04
CA SER A 45 6.88 -0.90 -8.13
C SER A 45 7.12 -1.64 -6.82
N THR A 46 8.18 -1.29 -6.10
CA THR A 46 8.46 -1.88 -4.78
C THR A 46 7.41 -1.44 -3.75
N ALA A 47 7.01 -0.17 -3.76
CA ALA A 47 5.95 0.33 -2.90
C ALA A 47 4.58 -0.29 -3.26
N VAL A 48 4.23 -0.33 -4.55
CA VAL A 48 3.01 -0.99 -5.05
C VAL A 48 3.00 -2.49 -4.71
N SER A 49 4.16 -3.15 -4.71
CA SER A 49 4.27 -4.55 -4.24
C SER A 49 3.91 -4.72 -2.76
N GLY A 50 4.16 -3.69 -1.95
CA GLY A 50 3.77 -3.66 -0.53
C GLY A 50 2.26 -3.43 -0.35
N THR A 51 1.67 -2.54 -1.13
CA THR A 51 0.28 -2.09 -1.01
C THR A 51 -0.69 -2.95 -1.80
N VAL A 52 -0.46 -3.12 -3.12
CA VAL A 52 -1.30 -3.97 -3.95
C VAL A 52 -1.04 -5.44 -3.64
N GLY A 53 -1.96 -6.03 -2.93
CA GLY A 53 -1.85 -7.40 -2.47
C GLY A 53 -3.20 -7.98 -2.07
N LEU A 54 -3.19 -8.92 -1.14
CA LEU A 54 -4.43 -9.50 -0.63
C LEU A 54 -5.25 -8.50 0.20
N GLY A 55 -4.68 -7.35 0.59
CA GLY A 55 -5.42 -6.21 1.13
C GLY A 55 -6.44 -5.65 0.15
N SER A 56 -6.08 -5.54 -1.13
CA SER A 56 -6.94 -5.02 -2.20
C SER A 56 -7.91 -6.06 -2.77
N ILE A 57 -7.74 -7.33 -2.43
CA ILE A 57 -8.61 -8.44 -2.84
C ILE A 57 -9.43 -8.93 -1.65
N GLY A 58 -8.82 -9.60 -0.69
CA GLY A 58 -9.47 -10.12 0.50
C GLY A 58 -9.92 -9.03 1.47
N GLY A 59 -9.16 -7.93 1.59
CA GLY A 59 -9.54 -6.79 2.44
C GLY A 59 -10.76 -6.04 1.90
N VAL A 60 -10.93 -5.92 0.58
CA VAL A 60 -12.15 -5.38 -0.04
C VAL A 60 -13.33 -6.31 0.20
N ALA A 61 -13.13 -7.61 0.06
CA ALA A 61 -14.17 -8.59 0.37
C ALA A 61 -14.62 -8.50 1.85
N VAL A 62 -13.67 -8.32 2.78
CA VAL A 62 -13.99 -8.03 4.20
C VAL A 62 -14.78 -6.72 4.32
N ALA A 63 -14.43 -5.67 3.56
CA ALA A 63 -15.16 -4.41 3.58
C ALA A 63 -16.62 -4.59 3.12
N VAL A 64 -16.84 -5.31 2.03
CA VAL A 64 -18.18 -5.58 1.47
C VAL A 64 -18.98 -6.50 2.38
N SER A 65 -18.37 -7.55 2.95
CA SER A 65 -19.06 -8.49 3.85
C SER A 65 -19.50 -7.83 5.17
N LEU A 66 -18.63 -7.02 5.79
CA LEU A 66 -18.88 -6.42 7.11
C LEU A 66 -19.45 -5.00 7.04
N GLY A 67 -19.11 -4.25 5.99
CA GLY A 67 -19.52 -2.87 5.79
C GLY A 67 -20.59 -2.68 4.70
N GLY A 68 -21.00 -3.77 4.04
CA GLY A 68 -21.89 -3.75 2.88
C GLY A 68 -21.24 -3.17 1.63
N PRO A 69 -21.87 -3.29 0.46
CA PRO A 69 -21.42 -2.68 -0.81
C PRO A 69 -21.10 -1.19 -0.69
N GLY A 70 -21.83 -0.45 0.16
CA GLY A 70 -21.62 0.98 0.38
C GLY A 70 -20.26 1.35 0.96
N ALA A 71 -19.57 0.45 1.66
CA ALA A 71 -18.22 0.67 2.14
C ALA A 71 -17.24 0.96 0.99
N THR A 72 -17.51 0.45 -0.21
CA THR A 72 -16.71 0.68 -1.41
C THR A 72 -16.64 2.17 -1.78
N LEU A 73 -17.75 2.90 -1.71
CA LEU A 73 -17.74 4.34 -2.00
C LEU A 73 -16.82 5.10 -1.04
N TRP A 74 -16.87 4.76 0.24
CA TRP A 74 -16.02 5.37 1.26
C TRP A 74 -14.55 4.99 1.11
N MET A 75 -14.27 3.76 0.63
CA MET A 75 -12.91 3.35 0.25
C MET A 75 -12.38 4.20 -0.90
N MET A 76 -13.18 4.44 -1.97
CA MET A 76 -12.78 5.28 -3.10
C MET A 76 -12.47 6.71 -2.66
N LEU A 77 -13.31 7.29 -1.81
CA LEU A 77 -13.07 8.62 -1.25
C LEU A 77 -11.78 8.65 -0.41
N ALA A 78 -11.57 7.64 0.43
CA ALA A 78 -10.34 7.52 1.23
C ALA A 78 -9.10 7.37 0.34
N GLY A 79 -9.17 6.57 -0.73
CA GLY A 79 -8.09 6.42 -1.71
C GLY A 79 -7.75 7.73 -2.41
N PHE A 80 -8.75 8.46 -2.88
CA PHE A 80 -8.58 9.77 -3.51
C PHE A 80 -7.89 10.78 -2.59
N LEU A 81 -8.34 10.87 -1.34
CA LEU A 81 -7.74 11.73 -0.32
C LEU A 81 -6.35 11.21 0.09
N GLY A 82 -6.15 9.90 0.09
CA GLY A 82 -4.90 9.21 0.39
C GLY A 82 -3.78 9.56 -0.58
N MET A 83 -4.09 9.85 -1.86
CA MET A 83 -3.08 10.27 -2.84
C MET A 83 -2.29 11.49 -2.36
N SER A 84 -2.95 12.52 -1.86
CA SER A 84 -2.29 13.74 -1.37
C SER A 84 -1.50 13.49 -0.08
N LEU A 85 -1.94 12.55 0.74
CA LEU A 85 -1.24 12.17 1.96
C LEU A 85 0.02 11.35 1.62
N LYS A 86 -0.08 10.42 0.67
CA LYS A 86 1.05 9.64 0.14
C LYS A 86 2.12 10.55 -0.48
N PHE A 87 1.70 11.56 -1.26
CA PHE A 87 2.59 12.60 -1.77
C PHE A 87 3.42 13.25 -0.65
N ALA A 88 2.77 13.65 0.44
CA ALA A 88 3.43 14.33 1.56
C ALA A 88 4.47 13.42 2.25
N GLU A 89 4.05 12.20 2.65
CA GLU A 89 4.92 11.29 3.40
C GLU A 89 6.13 10.83 2.58
N VAL A 90 5.95 10.59 1.29
CA VAL A 90 7.04 10.19 0.40
C VAL A 90 8.00 11.35 0.14
N THR A 91 7.49 12.56 -0.08
CA THR A 91 8.34 13.75 -0.20
C THR A 91 9.22 13.95 1.04
N LEU A 92 8.63 13.85 2.24
CA LEU A 92 9.36 13.97 3.49
C LEU A 92 10.42 12.87 3.62
N SER A 93 10.08 11.64 3.28
CA SER A 93 11.01 10.53 3.36
C SER A 93 12.24 10.74 2.46
N VAL A 94 12.06 11.20 1.24
CA VAL A 94 13.18 11.51 0.33
C VAL A 94 13.95 12.75 0.79
N LYS A 95 13.28 13.76 1.31
CA LYS A 95 13.90 15.00 1.79
C LYS A 95 14.80 14.79 3.03
N TYR A 96 14.35 13.95 3.96
CA TYR A 96 15.05 13.67 5.23
C TYR A 96 15.80 12.34 5.24
N ARG A 97 15.98 11.72 4.07
CA ARG A 97 16.75 10.48 3.93
C ARG A 97 18.21 10.68 4.30
N ARG A 98 18.83 9.63 4.80
CA ARG A 98 20.26 9.59 5.03
C ARG A 98 20.96 8.90 3.87
N VAL A 99 22.01 9.54 3.35
CA VAL A 99 22.92 8.95 2.35
C VAL A 99 24.14 8.46 3.10
N ARG A 100 24.47 7.18 2.98
CA ARG A 100 25.64 6.56 3.59
C ARG A 100 26.86 6.77 2.70
N ALA A 101 28.06 6.56 3.27
CA ALA A 101 29.33 6.71 2.55
C ALA A 101 29.47 5.73 1.37
N ASP A 102 28.80 4.59 1.41
CA ASP A 102 28.74 3.60 0.33
C ASP A 102 27.72 3.93 -0.76
N GLY A 103 27.05 5.09 -0.68
CA GLY A 103 26.02 5.53 -1.61
C GLY A 103 24.65 4.91 -1.37
N THR A 104 24.49 4.00 -0.42
CA THR A 104 23.17 3.46 -0.04
C THR A 104 22.36 4.52 0.70
N VAL A 105 21.04 4.48 0.52
CA VAL A 105 20.14 5.45 1.13
C VAL A 105 19.12 4.78 2.03
N THR A 106 18.74 5.48 3.09
CA THR A 106 17.70 5.03 4.02
C THR A 106 16.83 6.21 4.42
N GLY A 107 15.53 6.01 4.46
CA GLY A 107 14.54 7.03 4.82
C GLY A 107 13.29 6.39 5.43
N GLY A 108 12.28 7.20 5.67
CA GLY A 108 11.04 6.78 6.31
C GLY A 108 10.68 7.68 7.48
N ALA A 109 9.52 7.42 8.09
CA ALA A 109 8.98 8.24 9.18
C ALA A 109 9.94 8.35 10.38
N MET A 110 10.73 7.32 10.64
CA MET A 110 11.71 7.31 11.73
C MET A 110 12.79 8.39 11.59
N TYR A 111 12.97 9.00 10.41
CA TYR A 111 13.94 10.08 10.19
C TYR A 111 13.29 11.46 10.26
N TYR A 112 12.11 11.68 9.67
CA TYR A 112 11.48 13.00 9.67
C TYR A 112 10.59 13.27 10.89
N VAL A 113 10.13 12.25 11.64
CA VAL A 113 9.37 12.45 12.88
C VAL A 113 10.22 13.14 13.97
N PRO A 114 11.47 12.69 14.26
CA PRO A 114 12.32 13.41 15.20
C PRO A 114 12.65 14.84 14.76
N GLU A 115 12.85 15.04 13.45
CA GLU A 115 13.12 16.37 12.90
C GLU A 115 11.92 17.31 13.07
N ALA A 116 10.72 16.84 12.74
CA ALA A 116 9.49 17.61 12.89
C ALA A 116 9.26 18.09 14.34
N LEU A 117 9.41 17.18 15.29
CA LEU A 117 9.21 17.47 16.71
C LEU A 117 10.39 18.26 17.30
N GLY A 118 11.60 18.09 16.80
CA GLY A 118 12.77 18.88 17.18
C GLY A 118 12.55 20.38 16.92
N ARG A 119 11.92 20.73 15.79
CA ARG A 119 11.62 22.12 15.41
C ARG A 119 10.62 22.83 16.34
N VAL A 120 9.77 22.07 16.99
CA VAL A 120 8.81 22.61 17.99
C VAL A 120 9.32 22.44 19.43
N GLY A 121 10.62 22.16 19.60
CA GLY A 121 11.26 22.06 20.92
C GLY A 121 11.03 20.74 21.66
N LEU A 122 10.54 19.70 20.98
CA LEU A 122 10.21 18.40 21.59
C LEU A 122 11.07 17.23 21.05
N PRO A 123 12.42 17.34 21.02
CA PRO A 123 13.28 16.33 20.39
C PRO A 123 13.22 14.95 21.07
N ARG A 124 13.00 14.89 22.39
CA ARG A 124 12.85 13.62 23.13
C ARG A 124 11.57 12.89 22.72
N LEU A 125 10.46 13.61 22.61
CA LEU A 125 9.18 13.07 22.14
C LEU A 125 9.31 12.58 20.68
N GLY A 126 10.04 13.32 19.83
CA GLY A 126 10.31 12.92 18.46
C GLY A 126 11.04 11.58 18.36
N LYS A 127 12.08 11.38 19.17
CA LYS A 127 12.79 10.09 19.23
C LYS A 127 11.92 8.94 19.76
N PHE A 128 11.11 9.22 20.78
CA PHE A 128 10.17 8.24 21.34
C PHE A 128 9.13 7.80 20.30
N LEU A 129 8.50 8.76 19.61
CA LEU A 129 7.50 8.48 18.59
C LEU A 129 8.09 7.79 17.35
N ALA A 130 9.33 8.09 16.98
CA ALA A 130 10.04 7.34 15.93
C ALA A 130 10.32 5.89 16.35
N GLY A 131 10.71 5.66 17.61
CA GLY A 131 10.84 4.30 18.16
C GLY A 131 9.52 3.56 18.20
N PHE A 132 8.43 4.21 18.62
CA PHE A 132 7.09 3.66 18.62
C PHE A 132 6.63 3.26 17.19
N PHE A 133 6.88 4.14 16.20
CA PHE A 133 6.67 3.83 14.78
C PHE A 133 7.43 2.57 14.36
N CYS A 134 8.72 2.48 14.71
CA CYS A 134 9.55 1.33 14.32
C CYS A 134 9.06 0.02 14.94
N VAL A 135 8.65 0.02 16.22
CA VAL A 135 8.08 -1.17 16.87
C VAL A 135 6.81 -1.63 16.14
N ALA A 136 5.91 -0.70 15.81
CA ALA A 136 4.69 -1.01 15.05
C ALA A 136 5.01 -1.50 13.63
N ALA A 137 6.01 -0.91 12.95
CA ALA A 137 6.46 -1.34 11.63
C ALA A 137 7.05 -2.75 11.63
N ILE A 138 7.80 -3.13 12.67
CA ILE A 138 8.29 -4.50 12.84
C ILE A 138 7.11 -5.48 13.01
N GLY A 139 6.11 -5.13 13.82
CA GLY A 139 4.90 -5.94 13.97
C GLY A 139 4.14 -6.10 12.65
N GLY A 140 3.95 -5.00 11.90
CA GLY A 140 3.30 -5.01 10.59
C GLY A 140 4.08 -5.80 9.53
N SER A 141 5.41 -5.86 9.65
CA SER A 141 6.27 -6.57 8.69
C SER A 141 6.09 -8.08 8.67
N VAL A 142 5.51 -8.66 9.69
CA VAL A 142 5.17 -10.10 9.72
C VAL A 142 4.10 -10.45 8.69
N THR A 143 3.33 -9.45 8.22
CA THR A 143 2.35 -9.60 7.12
C THR A 143 1.41 -10.80 7.29
N ILE A 144 0.93 -11.02 8.52
CA ILE A 144 0.09 -12.17 8.90
C ILE A 144 -1.13 -12.30 8.00
N PHE A 145 -1.75 -11.15 7.62
CA PHE A 145 -2.93 -11.13 6.75
C PHE A 145 -2.62 -11.75 5.37
N GLN A 146 -1.49 -11.40 4.77
CA GLN A 146 -1.12 -11.87 3.44
C GLN A 146 -0.92 -13.40 3.43
N VAL A 147 -0.20 -13.92 4.41
CA VAL A 147 0.05 -15.37 4.51
C VAL A 147 -1.23 -16.14 4.83
N SER A 148 -2.08 -15.62 5.74
CA SER A 148 -3.36 -16.22 6.12
C SER A 148 -4.34 -16.27 4.94
N GLN A 149 -4.49 -15.18 4.17
CA GLN A 149 -5.41 -15.15 3.03
C GLN A 149 -4.90 -15.98 1.85
N ALA A 150 -3.57 -16.01 1.59
CA ALA A 150 -3.00 -16.90 0.59
C ALA A 150 -3.23 -18.38 0.94
N PHE A 151 -3.05 -18.73 2.21
CA PHE A 151 -3.37 -20.08 2.70
C PHE A 151 -4.84 -20.41 2.51
N ALA A 152 -5.76 -19.50 2.90
CA ALA A 152 -7.20 -19.72 2.79
C ALA A 152 -7.60 -20.04 1.33
N GLN A 153 -7.05 -19.31 0.35
CA GLN A 153 -7.35 -19.56 -1.06
C GLN A 153 -6.73 -20.86 -1.57
N VAL A 154 -5.52 -21.23 -1.13
CA VAL A 154 -4.90 -22.52 -1.49
C VAL A 154 -5.69 -23.68 -0.88
N HIS A 155 -6.12 -23.56 0.37
CA HIS A 155 -6.95 -24.55 1.04
C HIS A 155 -8.28 -24.78 0.31
N GLU A 156 -8.95 -23.70 -0.08
CA GLU A 156 -10.23 -23.73 -0.80
C GLU A 156 -10.16 -24.56 -2.12
N VAL A 157 -9.02 -24.49 -2.81
CA VAL A 157 -8.87 -25.12 -4.13
C VAL A 157 -8.26 -26.52 -4.07
N THR A 158 -7.43 -26.79 -3.06
CA THR A 158 -6.60 -28.01 -3.03
C THR A 158 -6.86 -28.93 -1.84
N ASP A 159 -7.74 -28.52 -0.89
CA ASP A 159 -7.95 -29.19 0.40
C ASP A 159 -6.68 -29.31 1.25
N PHE A 160 -5.61 -28.58 0.89
CA PHE A 160 -4.37 -28.57 1.64
C PHE A 160 -4.55 -27.91 3.00
N ASN A 161 -4.42 -28.67 4.09
CA ASN A 161 -4.80 -28.23 5.44
C ASN A 161 -3.62 -28.06 6.43
N GLN A 162 -2.38 -28.02 5.93
CA GLN A 162 -1.20 -27.89 6.78
C GLN A 162 -0.72 -26.43 6.87
N LYS A 163 -1.35 -25.63 7.74
CA LYS A 163 -1.09 -24.21 7.92
C LYS A 163 0.38 -23.88 8.20
N PHE A 164 0.99 -24.62 9.13
CA PHE A 164 2.39 -24.43 9.49
C PHE A 164 3.34 -24.74 8.31
N LEU A 165 3.10 -25.82 7.59
CA LEU A 165 3.93 -26.18 6.43
C LEU A 165 3.83 -25.12 5.32
N PHE A 166 2.63 -24.58 5.07
CA PHE A 166 2.46 -23.49 4.14
C PHE A 166 3.26 -22.25 4.55
N GLY A 167 3.14 -21.83 5.82
CA GLY A 167 3.90 -20.71 6.37
C GLY A 167 5.41 -20.93 6.29
N LEU A 168 5.87 -22.17 6.56
CA LEU A 168 7.29 -22.55 6.45
C LEU A 168 7.80 -22.45 5.01
N LEU A 169 7.03 -22.90 4.02
CA LEU A 169 7.39 -22.77 2.59
C LEU A 169 7.50 -21.31 2.18
N VAL A 170 6.55 -20.46 2.61
CA VAL A 170 6.62 -19.02 2.42
C VAL A 170 7.87 -18.44 3.07
N ALA A 171 8.16 -18.79 4.32
CA ALA A 171 9.32 -18.31 5.06
C ALA A 171 10.65 -18.68 4.39
N VAL A 172 10.78 -19.92 3.90
CA VAL A 172 11.98 -20.38 3.18
C VAL A 172 12.19 -19.59 1.89
N TRP A 173 11.14 -19.44 1.09
CA TRP A 173 11.23 -18.68 -0.17
C TRP A 173 11.57 -17.20 0.08
N VAL A 174 10.88 -16.56 1.01
CA VAL A 174 11.14 -15.16 1.42
C VAL A 174 12.58 -15.03 1.95
N GLY A 175 13.02 -15.97 2.78
CA GLY A 175 14.40 -16.00 3.28
C GLY A 175 15.42 -16.00 2.15
N ILE A 176 15.28 -16.89 1.16
CA ILE A 176 16.20 -16.95 0.01
C ILE A 176 16.31 -15.58 -0.71
N VAL A 177 15.20 -14.86 -0.84
CA VAL A 177 15.21 -13.53 -1.50
C VAL A 177 15.79 -12.46 -0.59
N LEU A 178 15.37 -12.40 0.69
CA LEU A 178 15.84 -11.39 1.66
C LEU A 178 17.33 -11.47 1.93
N PHE A 179 17.91 -12.67 2.04
CA PHE A 179 19.36 -12.83 2.19
C PHE A 179 20.15 -12.36 0.98
N GLY A 180 19.51 -12.21 -0.18
CA GLY A 180 20.10 -11.57 -1.37
C GLY A 180 20.14 -10.04 -1.35
N GLY A 181 19.55 -9.39 -0.32
CA GLY A 181 19.57 -7.94 -0.11
C GLY A 181 18.62 -7.14 -1.01
N VAL A 182 18.63 -5.81 -0.80
CA VAL A 182 17.69 -4.84 -1.46
C VAL A 182 17.67 -4.98 -2.99
N LYS A 183 18.82 -5.12 -3.64
CA LYS A 183 18.91 -5.27 -5.10
C LYS A 183 18.12 -6.49 -5.62
N ARG A 184 18.09 -7.58 -4.84
CA ARG A 184 17.33 -8.78 -5.20
C ARG A 184 15.85 -8.56 -4.98
N ILE A 185 15.46 -7.92 -3.88
CA ILE A 185 14.06 -7.56 -3.59
C ILE A 185 13.51 -6.70 -4.73
N VAL A 186 14.16 -5.58 -5.05
CA VAL A 186 13.76 -4.67 -6.14
C VAL A 186 13.64 -5.40 -7.48
N LYS A 187 14.60 -6.30 -7.80
CA LYS A 187 14.57 -7.08 -9.05
C LYS A 187 13.38 -8.03 -9.14
N TRP A 188 12.92 -8.56 -8.00
CA TRP A 188 11.72 -9.42 -7.96
C TRP A 188 10.44 -8.59 -8.02
N THR A 189 10.36 -7.53 -7.24
CA THR A 189 9.14 -6.71 -7.13
C THR A 189 8.86 -5.90 -8.39
N ASP A 190 9.89 -5.40 -9.10
CA ASP A 190 9.69 -4.60 -10.32
C ASP A 190 9.10 -5.39 -11.50
N LYS A 191 9.25 -6.72 -11.51
CA LYS A 191 8.68 -7.60 -12.52
C LYS A 191 7.37 -8.24 -12.08
N LEU A 192 7.35 -8.72 -10.83
CA LEU A 192 6.23 -9.49 -10.29
C LEU A 192 5.00 -8.62 -10.09
N SER A 193 5.17 -7.42 -9.52
CA SER A 193 4.07 -6.54 -9.17
C SER A 193 3.26 -6.08 -10.40
N PRO A 194 3.84 -5.52 -11.48
CA PRO A 194 3.05 -5.15 -12.66
C PRO A 194 2.37 -6.35 -13.34
N PHE A 195 3.04 -7.49 -13.39
CA PHE A 195 2.48 -8.71 -13.98
C PHE A 195 1.25 -9.19 -13.22
N MET A 196 1.33 -9.26 -11.89
CA MET A 196 0.21 -9.70 -11.05
C MET A 196 -0.98 -8.73 -11.13
N CYS A 197 -0.70 -7.41 -11.06
CA CYS A 197 -1.73 -6.39 -11.20
C CYS A 197 -2.45 -6.50 -12.55
N LEU A 198 -1.69 -6.64 -13.64
CA LEU A 198 -2.27 -6.78 -14.97
C LEU A 198 -3.14 -8.04 -15.09
N LEU A 199 -2.63 -9.19 -14.63
CA LEU A 199 -3.36 -10.45 -14.64
C LEU A 199 -4.68 -10.34 -13.87
N TYR A 200 -4.64 -9.74 -12.67
CA TYR A 200 -5.83 -9.54 -11.85
C TYR A 200 -6.84 -8.58 -12.50
N VAL A 201 -6.37 -7.45 -13.03
CA VAL A 201 -7.23 -6.48 -13.73
C VAL A 201 -7.91 -7.11 -14.96
N VAL A 202 -7.17 -7.88 -15.76
CA VAL A 202 -7.73 -8.60 -16.92
C VAL A 202 -8.81 -9.59 -16.46
N ALA A 203 -8.56 -10.33 -15.39
CA ALA A 203 -9.55 -11.25 -14.83
C ALA A 203 -10.82 -10.52 -14.36
N CYS A 204 -10.69 -9.41 -13.65
CA CYS A 204 -11.83 -8.58 -13.26
C CYS A 204 -12.62 -8.08 -14.49
N ILE A 205 -11.92 -7.60 -15.53
CA ILE A 205 -12.55 -7.12 -16.77
C ILE A 205 -13.36 -8.24 -17.43
N VAL A 206 -12.86 -9.48 -17.46
CA VAL A 206 -13.59 -10.62 -18.02
C VAL A 206 -14.91 -10.84 -17.26
N VAL A 207 -14.88 -10.87 -15.93
CA VAL A 207 -16.11 -11.04 -15.13
C VAL A 207 -17.10 -9.90 -15.36
N LEU A 208 -16.61 -8.65 -15.40
CA LEU A 208 -17.44 -7.48 -15.65
C LEU A 208 -18.01 -7.47 -17.07
N ALA A 209 -17.24 -7.90 -18.08
CA ALA A 209 -17.70 -7.97 -19.45
C ALA A 209 -18.83 -9.00 -19.63
N VAL A 210 -18.74 -10.17 -18.98
CA VAL A 210 -19.81 -11.16 -19.00
C VAL A 210 -21.07 -10.63 -18.30
N ASN A 211 -20.91 -9.87 -17.22
CA ASN A 211 -22.01 -9.32 -16.42
C ASN A 211 -22.29 -7.84 -16.72
N TYR A 212 -22.00 -7.36 -17.92
CA TYR A 212 -22.04 -5.94 -18.26
C TYR A 212 -23.37 -5.24 -17.93
N ALA A 213 -24.49 -5.95 -18.08
CA ALA A 213 -25.83 -5.43 -17.76
C ALA A 213 -26.01 -5.09 -16.27
N ASN A 214 -25.27 -5.76 -15.39
CA ASN A 214 -25.36 -5.59 -13.94
C ASN A 214 -24.38 -4.53 -13.40
N ILE A 215 -23.49 -3.95 -14.20
CA ILE A 215 -22.50 -2.96 -13.75
C ILE A 215 -23.18 -1.69 -13.24
N LEU A 216 -24.12 -1.11 -14.00
CA LEU A 216 -24.85 0.09 -13.57
C LEU A 216 -25.72 -0.16 -12.32
N PRO A 217 -26.50 -1.26 -12.23
CA PRO A 217 -27.18 -1.64 -11.00
C PRO A 217 -26.24 -1.81 -9.79
N ALA A 218 -25.06 -2.43 -9.98
CA ALA A 218 -24.08 -2.61 -8.91
C ALA A 218 -23.53 -1.26 -8.43
N LEU A 219 -23.18 -0.36 -9.33
CA LEU A 219 -22.75 1.01 -8.98
C LEU A 219 -23.85 1.77 -8.24
N ALA A 220 -25.10 1.68 -8.68
CA ALA A 220 -26.23 2.29 -8.00
C ALA A 220 -26.42 1.71 -6.59
N THR A 221 -26.23 0.40 -6.42
CA THR A 221 -26.27 -0.27 -5.12
C THR A 221 -25.17 0.23 -4.20
N ILE A 222 -23.92 0.31 -4.68
CA ILE A 222 -22.78 0.85 -3.92
C ILE A 222 -23.08 2.28 -3.44
N VAL A 223 -23.58 3.15 -4.32
CA VAL A 223 -23.88 4.54 -3.95
C VAL A 223 -25.06 4.60 -2.97
N ARG A 224 -26.14 3.88 -3.22
CA ARG A 224 -27.33 3.88 -2.36
C ARG A 224 -27.00 3.36 -0.96
N GLU A 225 -26.29 2.24 -0.87
CA GLU A 225 -25.98 1.61 0.42
C GLU A 225 -24.91 2.37 1.22
N ALA A 226 -24.09 3.20 0.57
CA ALA A 226 -23.16 4.08 1.28
C ALA A 226 -23.86 5.09 2.20
N PHE A 227 -25.13 5.41 1.92
CA PHE A 227 -25.94 6.36 2.68
C PHE A 227 -27.19 5.73 3.31
N ALA A 228 -27.36 4.42 3.21
CA ALA A 228 -28.51 3.73 3.76
C ALA A 228 -28.38 3.48 5.27
N PRO A 229 -29.38 3.89 6.10
CA PRO A 229 -29.28 3.77 7.56
C PRO A 229 -29.27 2.33 8.08
N HIS A 230 -29.75 1.37 7.28
CA HIS A 230 -29.98 -0.02 7.69
C HIS A 230 -29.12 -1.05 6.94
N ALA A 231 -28.20 -0.60 6.08
CA ALA A 231 -27.43 -1.51 5.19
C ALA A 231 -26.52 -2.48 5.94
N VAL A 232 -26.07 -2.12 7.17
CA VAL A 232 -25.11 -2.94 7.96
C VAL A 232 -25.25 -2.62 9.45
N SER A 233 -24.72 -3.47 10.30
CA SER A 233 -24.48 -3.18 11.71
C SER A 233 -23.68 -1.87 11.86
N GLY A 234 -24.33 -0.80 12.34
CA GLY A 234 -23.75 0.55 12.42
C GLY A 234 -24.22 1.54 11.34
N GLY A 235 -25.02 1.14 10.36
CA GLY A 235 -25.59 2.02 9.32
C GLY A 235 -24.53 2.75 8.50
N VAL A 236 -24.80 4.00 8.11
CA VAL A 236 -23.87 4.85 7.31
C VAL A 236 -22.49 5.00 7.99
N ILE A 237 -22.48 5.15 9.31
CA ILE A 237 -21.23 5.30 10.08
C ILE A 237 -20.41 4.01 10.04
N GLY A 238 -21.05 2.85 10.14
CA GLY A 238 -20.39 1.55 10.03
C GLY A 238 -19.75 1.35 8.66
N ALA A 239 -20.49 1.63 7.59
CA ALA A 239 -19.98 1.57 6.21
C ALA A 239 -18.80 2.55 5.99
N LEU A 240 -18.90 3.78 6.51
CA LEU A 240 -17.85 4.78 6.44
C LEU A 240 -16.59 4.32 7.17
N ILE A 241 -16.71 3.90 8.43
CA ILE A 241 -15.58 3.44 9.24
C ILE A 241 -14.90 2.24 8.55
N MET A 242 -15.68 1.26 8.10
CA MET A 242 -15.15 0.07 7.43
C MET A 242 -14.46 0.44 6.12
N GLY A 243 -15.06 1.30 5.30
CA GLY A 243 -14.46 1.77 4.05
C GLY A 243 -13.14 2.49 4.27
N PHE A 244 -13.06 3.45 5.20
CA PHE A 244 -11.80 4.15 5.52
C PHE A 244 -10.75 3.23 6.14
N ARG A 245 -11.15 2.33 7.03
CA ARG A 245 -10.25 1.35 7.67
C ARG A 245 -9.62 0.43 6.65
N ARG A 246 -10.41 -0.12 5.73
CA ARG A 246 -9.91 -1.02 4.68
C ARG A 246 -9.12 -0.29 3.60
N ALA A 247 -9.48 0.94 3.25
CA ALA A 247 -8.68 1.75 2.35
C ALA A 247 -7.30 2.08 2.94
N ALA A 248 -7.23 2.49 4.20
CA ALA A 248 -5.97 2.77 4.88
C ALA A 248 -5.06 1.54 4.93
N PHE A 249 -5.64 0.35 5.12
CA PHE A 249 -4.91 -0.92 5.06
C PHE A 249 -4.44 -1.27 3.64
N ALA A 250 -5.28 -1.03 2.61
CA ALA A 250 -4.97 -1.39 1.23
C ALA A 250 -3.87 -0.48 0.65
N ASN A 251 -4.06 0.85 0.67
CA ASN A 251 -3.13 1.79 0.04
C ASN A 251 -2.03 2.34 0.97
N GLU A 252 -2.11 2.05 2.25
CA GLU A 252 -1.13 2.46 3.27
C GLU A 252 -0.88 3.99 3.35
N ALA A 253 -1.79 4.82 2.81
CA ALA A 253 -1.62 6.27 2.82
C ALA A 253 -1.72 6.83 4.24
N GLY A 254 -0.66 7.49 4.68
CA GLY A 254 -0.55 8.04 6.02
C GLY A 254 0.00 7.07 7.07
N ILE A 255 0.28 5.82 6.70
CA ILE A 255 0.91 4.83 7.59
C ILE A 255 2.43 5.09 7.69
N GLY A 256 3.07 5.52 6.60
CA GLY A 256 4.51 5.81 6.58
C GLY A 256 5.39 4.60 6.25
N SER A 257 4.82 3.48 5.77
CA SER A 257 5.52 2.26 5.36
C SER A 257 6.20 2.42 3.99
N ALA A 258 5.43 2.70 2.96
CA ALA A 258 5.91 2.86 1.58
C ALA A 258 6.99 3.96 1.40
N PRO A 259 7.00 5.07 2.16
CA PRO A 259 8.09 6.03 2.17
C PRO A 259 9.49 5.43 2.32
N MET A 260 9.64 4.27 3.00
CA MET A 260 10.92 3.58 3.13
C MET A 260 11.43 3.02 1.80
N ALA A 261 10.54 2.49 0.94
CA ALA A 261 10.91 2.07 -0.41
C ALA A 261 11.21 3.27 -1.31
N HIS A 262 10.36 4.28 -1.29
CA HIS A 262 10.53 5.48 -2.10
C HIS A 262 11.81 6.26 -1.77
N ALA A 263 12.32 6.19 -0.54
CA ALA A 263 13.57 6.83 -0.16
C ALA A 263 14.78 6.34 -0.97
N THR A 264 14.73 5.11 -1.51
CA THR A 264 15.82 4.52 -2.29
C THR A 264 15.97 5.09 -3.70
N VAL A 265 15.05 5.97 -4.13
CA VAL A 265 15.03 6.53 -5.48
C VAL A 265 16.27 7.39 -5.79
N ARG A 266 16.76 7.29 -7.02
CA ARG A 266 17.80 8.17 -7.56
C ARG A 266 17.22 9.52 -7.93
N THR A 267 17.30 10.49 -7.03
CA THR A 267 16.85 11.86 -7.26
C THR A 267 17.49 12.84 -6.30
N ASN A 268 17.66 14.08 -6.76
CA ASN A 268 17.97 15.25 -5.93
C ASN A 268 16.72 16.12 -5.66
N GLU A 269 15.58 15.78 -6.26
CA GLU A 269 14.32 16.51 -6.12
C GLU A 269 13.29 15.67 -5.34
N PRO A 270 13.15 15.86 -4.03
CA PRO A 270 12.20 15.08 -3.21
C PRO A 270 10.76 15.14 -3.71
N MET A 271 10.32 16.32 -4.20
CA MET A 271 8.98 16.51 -4.73
C MET A 271 8.68 15.60 -5.92
N SER A 272 9.67 15.31 -6.77
CA SER A 272 9.45 14.43 -7.93
C SER A 272 8.97 13.06 -7.49
N GLN A 273 9.58 12.48 -6.46
CA GLN A 273 9.16 11.17 -5.97
C GLN A 273 7.81 11.21 -5.25
N GLY A 274 7.49 12.32 -4.57
CA GLY A 274 6.13 12.56 -4.05
C GLY A 274 5.07 12.49 -5.15
N PHE A 275 5.35 13.09 -6.32
CA PHE A 275 4.46 12.97 -7.49
C PHE A 275 4.35 11.53 -7.99
N ALA A 276 5.44 10.76 -8.06
CA ALA A 276 5.36 9.34 -8.43
C ALA A 276 4.46 8.56 -7.47
N ALA A 277 4.54 8.85 -6.18
CA ALA A 277 3.77 8.18 -5.14
C ALA A 277 2.26 8.47 -5.17
N LEU A 278 1.79 9.54 -5.85
CA LEU A 278 0.36 9.76 -6.09
C LEU A 278 -0.31 8.59 -6.80
N MET A 279 0.44 7.89 -7.66
CA MET A 279 -0.09 6.76 -8.44
C MET A 279 -0.34 5.51 -7.60
N GLU A 280 0.25 5.40 -6.43
CA GLU A 280 0.14 4.22 -5.57
C GLU A 280 -1.30 4.03 -5.06
N PRO A 281 -1.95 4.98 -4.32
CA PRO A 281 -3.35 4.83 -3.93
C PRO A 281 -4.31 4.85 -5.12
N PHE A 282 -3.94 5.48 -6.24
CA PHE A 282 -4.75 5.46 -7.46
C PHE A 282 -4.80 4.05 -8.04
N LEU A 283 -3.67 3.39 -8.25
CA LEU A 283 -3.61 2.04 -8.81
C LEU A 283 -4.25 1.02 -7.85
N ASP A 284 -3.91 1.11 -6.58
CA ASP A 284 -4.41 0.18 -5.57
C ASP A 284 -5.91 0.35 -5.33
N THR A 285 -6.30 1.53 -4.85
CA THR A 285 -7.65 1.73 -4.32
C THR A 285 -8.64 2.13 -5.41
N ILE A 286 -8.30 3.11 -6.28
CA ILE A 286 -9.24 3.60 -7.29
C ILE A 286 -9.41 2.59 -8.44
N ILE A 287 -8.39 1.79 -8.76
CA ILE A 287 -8.51 0.76 -9.81
C ILE A 287 -8.79 -0.61 -9.20
N ILE A 288 -7.83 -1.20 -8.47
CA ILE A 288 -7.89 -2.62 -8.09
C ILE A 288 -8.99 -2.88 -7.05
N CYS A 289 -9.08 -2.06 -5.98
CA CYS A 289 -10.13 -2.27 -4.98
C CYS A 289 -11.54 -2.02 -5.55
N LEU A 290 -11.71 -1.02 -6.44
CA LEU A 290 -13.01 -0.80 -7.10
C LEU A 290 -13.39 -1.97 -8.00
N LEU A 291 -12.46 -2.49 -8.80
CA LEU A 291 -12.70 -3.65 -9.65
C LEU A 291 -13.08 -4.87 -8.81
N THR A 292 -12.37 -5.13 -7.70
CA THR A 292 -12.69 -6.22 -6.77
C THR A 292 -14.11 -6.09 -6.21
N ALA A 293 -14.46 -4.90 -5.71
CA ALA A 293 -15.78 -4.64 -5.16
C ALA A 293 -16.88 -4.80 -6.22
N LEU A 294 -16.65 -4.28 -7.43
CA LEU A 294 -17.60 -4.43 -8.54
C LEU A 294 -17.80 -5.90 -8.91
N VAL A 295 -16.75 -6.70 -9.00
CA VAL A 295 -16.84 -8.14 -9.28
C VAL A 295 -17.70 -8.85 -8.23
N ILE A 296 -17.49 -8.55 -6.94
CA ILE A 296 -18.27 -9.14 -5.85
C ILE A 296 -19.75 -8.71 -5.92
N VAL A 297 -20.01 -7.43 -6.15
CA VAL A 297 -21.41 -6.91 -6.14
C VAL A 297 -22.17 -7.31 -7.41
N VAL A 298 -21.50 -7.28 -8.57
CA VAL A 298 -22.12 -7.68 -9.87
C VAL A 298 -22.51 -9.16 -9.89
N SER A 299 -21.69 -10.02 -9.26
CA SER A 299 -21.96 -11.47 -9.18
C SER A 299 -23.07 -11.82 -8.18
N GLY A 300 -23.45 -10.91 -7.28
CA GLY A 300 -24.47 -11.13 -6.25
C GLY A 300 -24.01 -12.01 -5.07
N VAL A 301 -22.77 -12.50 -5.06
CA VAL A 301 -22.27 -13.40 -4.01
C VAL A 301 -22.25 -12.75 -2.61
N ASN A 302 -22.16 -11.43 -2.54
CA ASN A 302 -22.26 -10.69 -1.28
C ASN A 302 -23.59 -10.86 -0.54
N GLN A 303 -24.63 -11.36 -1.23
CA GLN A 303 -25.95 -11.64 -0.65
C GLN A 303 -26.19 -13.12 -0.38
N THR A 304 -25.48 -14.01 -1.08
CA THR A 304 -25.74 -15.45 -1.09
C THR A 304 -24.64 -16.29 -0.43
N SER A 305 -23.40 -15.80 -0.41
CA SER A 305 -22.28 -16.52 0.22
C SER A 305 -22.09 -16.10 1.68
N SER A 306 -21.75 -17.05 2.54
CA SER A 306 -21.30 -16.82 3.92
C SER A 306 -19.77 -16.62 4.02
N ASN A 307 -19.06 -16.74 2.92
CA ASN A 307 -17.62 -16.60 2.87
C ASN A 307 -17.14 -15.15 3.12
N VAL A 308 -15.97 -15.00 3.72
CA VAL A 308 -15.37 -13.71 4.06
C VAL A 308 -13.93 -13.68 3.55
N GLY A 309 -13.43 -12.49 3.24
CA GLY A 309 -12.06 -12.32 2.74
C GLY A 309 -11.91 -12.86 1.31
N ILE A 310 -10.76 -13.45 1.00
CA ILE A 310 -10.45 -13.89 -0.37
C ILE A 310 -11.42 -14.97 -0.89
N ALA A 311 -11.99 -15.80 -0.03
CA ALA A 311 -12.94 -16.82 -0.42
C ALA A 311 -14.20 -16.21 -1.06
N LEU A 312 -14.72 -15.09 -0.55
CA LEU A 312 -15.83 -14.36 -1.17
C LEU A 312 -15.47 -13.84 -2.58
N THR A 313 -14.24 -13.35 -2.75
CA THR A 313 -13.76 -12.95 -4.08
C THR A 313 -13.65 -14.16 -5.01
N SER A 314 -13.19 -15.30 -4.49
CA SER A 314 -13.12 -16.57 -5.21
C SER A 314 -14.48 -17.02 -5.73
N ASP A 315 -15.50 -16.98 -4.87
CA ASP A 315 -16.88 -17.28 -5.23
C ASP A 315 -17.37 -16.37 -6.37
N ALA A 316 -17.08 -15.08 -6.30
CA ALA A 316 -17.48 -14.12 -7.32
C ALA A 316 -16.87 -14.46 -8.70
N PHE A 317 -15.62 -14.84 -8.75
CA PHE A 317 -14.97 -15.26 -9.99
C PHE A 317 -15.52 -16.61 -10.49
N ALA A 318 -15.82 -17.55 -9.60
CA ALA A 318 -16.36 -18.86 -9.94
C ALA A 318 -17.72 -18.79 -10.63
N THR A 319 -18.51 -17.73 -10.41
CA THR A 319 -19.82 -17.53 -11.10
C THR A 319 -19.69 -17.42 -12.60
N VAL A 320 -18.55 -16.97 -13.11
CA VAL A 320 -18.30 -16.76 -14.56
C VAL A 320 -17.30 -17.76 -15.10
N VAL A 321 -16.24 -18.04 -14.35
CA VAL A 321 -15.14 -18.90 -14.75
C VAL A 321 -14.89 -19.95 -13.66
N PRO A 322 -15.51 -21.16 -13.73
CA PRO A 322 -15.47 -22.15 -12.65
C PRO A 322 -14.08 -22.63 -12.23
N TRP A 323 -13.09 -22.57 -13.12
CA TRP A 323 -11.69 -22.94 -12.84
C TRP A 323 -10.84 -21.77 -12.33
N PHE A 324 -11.38 -20.55 -12.32
CA PHE A 324 -10.61 -19.36 -11.93
C PHE A 324 -10.15 -19.35 -10.45
N PRO A 325 -10.88 -19.93 -9.48
CA PRO A 325 -10.38 -20.09 -8.11
C PRO A 325 -8.96 -20.68 -8.02
N ALA A 326 -8.60 -21.60 -8.93
CA ALA A 326 -7.25 -22.17 -9.01
C ALA A 326 -6.21 -21.12 -9.46
N VAL A 327 -6.56 -20.29 -10.45
CA VAL A 327 -5.70 -19.18 -10.88
C VAL A 327 -5.58 -18.14 -9.78
N LEU A 328 -6.69 -17.83 -9.10
CA LEU A 328 -6.68 -16.91 -7.96
C LEU A 328 -5.78 -17.41 -6.82
N ALA A 329 -5.69 -18.73 -6.59
CA ALA A 329 -4.78 -19.29 -5.60
C ALA A 329 -3.31 -19.01 -5.95
N ILE A 330 -2.92 -19.19 -7.22
CA ILE A 330 -1.58 -18.85 -7.70
C ILE A 330 -1.33 -17.34 -7.53
N VAL A 331 -2.26 -16.51 -7.98
CA VAL A 331 -2.18 -15.05 -7.89
C VAL A 331 -2.09 -14.60 -6.42
N ALA A 332 -2.87 -15.20 -5.53
CA ALA A 332 -2.85 -14.89 -4.09
C ALA A 332 -1.50 -15.21 -3.45
N VAL A 333 -0.90 -16.35 -3.79
CA VAL A 333 0.45 -16.70 -3.29
C VAL A 333 1.49 -15.71 -3.82
N LEU A 334 1.44 -15.35 -5.10
CA LEU A 334 2.37 -14.37 -5.69
C LEU A 334 2.23 -12.98 -5.05
N PHE A 335 1.00 -12.52 -4.81
CA PHE A 335 0.73 -11.27 -4.09
C PHE A 335 1.24 -11.33 -2.65
N ALA A 336 0.97 -12.43 -1.94
CA ALA A 336 1.49 -12.61 -0.58
C ALA A 336 3.01 -12.53 -0.54
N LEU A 337 3.69 -13.28 -1.41
CA LEU A 337 5.15 -13.28 -1.49
C LEU A 337 5.73 -11.90 -1.80
N SER A 338 5.13 -11.15 -2.74
CA SER A 338 5.60 -9.81 -3.10
C SER A 338 5.42 -8.82 -1.97
N THR A 339 4.27 -8.84 -1.28
CA THR A 339 3.99 -7.95 -0.14
C THR A 339 4.89 -8.29 1.06
N VAL A 340 5.10 -9.58 1.35
CA VAL A 340 6.02 -10.01 2.42
C VAL A 340 7.45 -9.52 2.15
N LEU A 341 7.91 -9.51 0.91
CA LEU A 341 9.23 -8.98 0.56
C LEU A 341 9.34 -7.47 0.79
N ALA A 342 8.35 -6.70 0.37
CA ALA A 342 8.34 -5.25 0.55
C ALA A 342 8.27 -4.88 2.05
N TRP A 343 7.34 -5.48 2.78
CA TRP A 343 7.20 -5.26 4.21
C TRP A 343 8.37 -5.82 5.03
N GLY A 344 8.97 -6.92 4.59
CA GLY A 344 10.21 -7.46 5.16
C GLY A 344 11.35 -6.44 5.06
N TYR A 345 11.44 -5.70 3.94
CA TYR A 345 12.37 -4.59 3.81
C TYR A 345 12.04 -3.44 4.78
N TYR A 346 10.76 -3.06 4.90
CA TYR A 346 10.34 -1.98 5.83
C TYR A 346 10.66 -2.35 7.29
N GLY A 347 10.34 -3.56 7.69
CA GLY A 347 10.66 -4.07 9.03
C GLY A 347 12.17 -4.14 9.28
N GLU A 348 12.99 -4.51 8.28
CA GLU A 348 14.46 -4.51 8.39
C GLU A 348 14.98 -3.09 8.62
N GLN A 349 14.45 -2.07 7.92
CA GLN A 349 14.86 -0.68 8.13
C GLN A 349 14.47 -0.18 9.53
N ALA A 350 13.26 -0.49 9.99
CA ALA A 350 12.79 -0.14 11.32
C ALA A 350 13.60 -0.84 12.44
N TRP A 351 13.90 -2.10 12.26
CA TRP A 351 14.73 -2.89 13.17
C TRP A 351 16.15 -2.32 13.27
N MET A 352 16.78 -2.02 12.14
CA MET A 352 18.13 -1.45 12.12
C MET A 352 18.18 -0.07 12.78
N TRP A 353 17.13 0.74 12.64
CA TRP A 353 17.04 2.04 13.29
C TRP A 353 16.95 1.91 14.81
N LEU A 354 16.23 0.91 15.34
CA LEU A 354 16.06 0.67 16.79
C LEU A 354 17.30 0.08 17.45
N PHE A 355 17.91 -0.91 16.81
CA PHE A 355 18.95 -1.71 17.47
C PHE A 355 20.34 -1.38 16.94
N SER A 356 20.65 -1.67 15.70
CA SER A 356 21.96 -1.41 15.11
C SER A 356 21.96 -1.64 13.61
N GLU A 357 22.72 -0.86 12.86
CA GLU A 357 22.95 -1.06 11.41
C GLU A 357 23.95 -2.19 11.09
N SER A 358 24.30 -3.04 12.05
CA SER A 358 25.25 -4.13 11.87
C SER A 358 24.68 -5.29 11.05
N GLN A 359 25.55 -6.03 10.35
CA GLN A 359 25.14 -7.20 9.60
C GLN A 359 24.53 -8.31 10.51
N ARG A 360 25.01 -8.43 11.76
CA ARG A 360 24.44 -9.38 12.73
C ARG A 360 22.99 -9.02 13.09
N SER A 361 22.71 -7.73 13.30
CA SER A 361 21.36 -7.22 13.59
C SER A 361 20.42 -7.51 12.43
N ARG A 362 20.90 -7.30 11.19
CA ARG A 362 20.13 -7.58 9.98
C ARG A 362 19.78 -9.07 9.85
N VAL A 363 20.74 -9.97 10.09
CA VAL A 363 20.49 -11.41 10.09
C VAL A 363 19.50 -11.80 11.17
N ALA A 364 19.63 -11.24 12.39
CA ALA A 364 18.69 -11.49 13.47
C ALA A 364 17.25 -11.14 13.11
N PHE A 365 17.03 -9.97 12.47
CA PHE A 365 15.69 -9.59 11.98
C PHE A 365 15.16 -10.58 10.94
N ARG A 366 15.98 -10.98 9.97
CA ARG A 366 15.56 -11.92 8.90
C ARG A 366 15.16 -13.28 9.46
N LEU A 367 15.90 -13.78 10.44
CA LEU A 367 15.55 -15.02 11.14
C LEU A 367 14.26 -14.85 11.94
N PHE A 368 14.11 -13.75 12.68
CA PHE A 368 12.86 -13.42 13.38
C PHE A 368 11.66 -13.39 12.41
N LEU A 369 11.78 -12.69 11.28
CA LEU A 369 10.71 -12.59 10.29
C LEU A 369 10.35 -13.99 9.73
N CYS A 370 11.33 -14.79 9.32
CA CYS A 370 11.08 -16.13 8.82
C CYS A 370 10.40 -17.04 9.87
N SER A 371 10.79 -16.94 11.14
CA SER A 371 10.14 -17.67 12.22
C SER A 371 8.67 -17.27 12.39
N MET A 372 8.38 -15.96 12.34
CA MET A 372 7.01 -15.45 12.46
C MET A 372 6.15 -15.83 11.25
N LEU A 373 6.70 -15.78 10.03
CA LEU A 373 5.98 -16.20 8.82
C LEU A 373 5.57 -17.67 8.87
N SER A 374 6.38 -18.53 9.48
CA SER A 374 6.07 -19.97 9.59
C SER A 374 4.78 -20.24 10.38
N ILE A 375 4.41 -19.37 11.32
CA ILE A 375 3.19 -19.50 12.10
C ILE A 375 2.07 -18.57 11.64
N ALA A 376 2.33 -17.67 10.68
CA ALA A 376 1.39 -16.61 10.28
C ALA A 376 0.03 -17.16 9.79
N ALA A 377 0.02 -18.28 9.06
CA ALA A 377 -1.20 -18.92 8.57
C ALA A 377 -2.05 -19.59 9.67
N THR A 378 -1.55 -19.75 10.89
CA THR A 378 -2.27 -20.43 11.98
C THR A 378 -3.25 -19.51 12.72
N PHE A 379 -3.10 -18.18 12.58
CA PHE A 379 -3.95 -17.22 13.26
C PHE A 379 -5.35 -17.12 12.65
N PRO A 380 -6.42 -17.00 13.47
CA PRO A 380 -7.77 -16.72 13.00
C PRO A 380 -7.87 -15.35 12.31
N LEU A 381 -8.73 -15.23 11.28
CA LEU A 381 -8.83 -14.02 10.45
C LEU A 381 -9.20 -12.77 11.24
N ASP A 382 -10.10 -12.87 12.21
CA ASP A 382 -10.52 -11.76 13.07
C ASP A 382 -9.35 -11.19 13.89
N GLN A 383 -8.53 -12.06 14.48
CA GLN A 383 -7.33 -11.66 15.22
C GLN A 383 -6.30 -11.03 14.27
N VAL A 384 -6.10 -11.63 13.11
CA VAL A 384 -5.19 -11.13 12.06
C VAL A 384 -5.55 -9.70 11.66
N VAL A 385 -6.84 -9.46 11.36
CA VAL A 385 -7.35 -8.12 10.99
C VAL A 385 -7.11 -7.11 12.11
N ASN A 386 -7.38 -7.47 13.36
CA ASN A 386 -7.19 -6.58 14.50
C ASN A 386 -5.72 -6.25 14.77
N ILE A 387 -4.82 -7.22 14.69
CA ILE A 387 -3.36 -7.01 14.88
C ILE A 387 -2.81 -6.07 13.80
N VAL A 388 -3.16 -6.33 12.54
CA VAL A 388 -2.66 -5.55 11.41
C VAL A 388 -3.18 -4.12 11.46
N ASP A 389 -4.46 -3.92 11.80
CA ASP A 389 -5.02 -2.59 11.96
C ASP A 389 -4.36 -1.84 13.12
N ALA A 390 -4.12 -2.51 14.25
CA ALA A 390 -3.43 -1.91 15.40
C ALA A 390 -2.02 -1.44 15.01
N CYS A 391 -1.23 -2.28 14.34
CA CYS A 391 0.09 -1.89 13.85
C CYS A 391 0.01 -0.68 12.90
N SER A 392 -0.91 -0.72 11.94
CA SER A 392 -1.09 0.35 10.95
C SER A 392 -1.47 1.69 11.60
N PHE A 393 -2.42 1.70 12.54
CA PHE A 393 -2.83 2.91 13.23
C PHE A 393 -1.74 3.44 14.17
N CYS A 394 -0.98 2.56 14.83
CA CYS A 394 0.18 2.95 15.62
C CYS A 394 1.26 3.62 14.78
N MET A 395 1.50 3.15 13.55
CA MET A 395 2.42 3.79 12.61
C MET A 395 1.89 5.13 12.11
N ALA A 396 0.60 5.21 11.80
CA ALA A 396 -0.03 6.41 11.23
C ALA A 396 0.00 7.61 12.17
N LEU A 397 -0.11 7.40 13.48
CA LEU A 397 -0.17 8.47 14.47
C LEU A 397 1.07 9.39 14.44
N PRO A 398 2.32 8.90 14.62
CA PRO A 398 3.51 9.75 14.54
C PRO A 398 3.75 10.29 13.14
N ASN A 399 3.43 9.52 12.10
CA ASN A 399 3.59 9.93 10.72
C ASN A 399 2.73 11.14 10.36
N ILE A 400 1.42 11.07 10.63
CA ILE A 400 0.48 12.17 10.34
C ILE A 400 0.82 13.41 11.16
N LEU A 401 1.22 13.25 12.43
CA LEU A 401 1.67 14.36 13.26
C LEU A 401 2.87 15.09 12.63
N ALA A 402 3.87 14.35 12.18
CA ALA A 402 5.04 14.93 11.53
C ALA A 402 4.68 15.64 10.21
N ILE A 403 3.78 15.06 9.40
CA ILE A 403 3.29 15.71 8.17
C ILE A 403 2.63 17.06 8.49
N TYR A 404 1.83 17.14 9.56
CA TYR A 404 1.19 18.40 9.93
C TYR A 404 2.19 19.46 10.38
N LEU A 405 3.18 19.07 11.18
CA LEU A 405 4.23 19.99 11.65
C LEU A 405 5.11 20.49 10.50
N LEU A 406 5.36 19.67 9.50
CA LEU A 406 6.17 20.01 8.32
C LEU A 406 5.36 20.53 7.13
N MET A 407 4.04 20.69 7.29
CA MET A 407 3.14 21.16 6.22
C MET A 407 3.54 22.51 5.61
N PRO A 408 3.93 23.55 6.38
CA PRO A 408 4.36 24.83 5.82
C PRO A 408 5.56 24.67 4.87
N GLU A 409 6.53 23.84 5.25
CA GLU A 409 7.71 23.53 4.43
C GLU A 409 7.33 22.82 3.14
N LEU A 410 6.52 21.75 3.24
CA LEU A 410 6.03 21.02 2.07
C LEU A 410 5.30 21.94 1.06
N ARG A 411 4.53 22.90 1.56
CA ARG A 411 3.83 23.87 0.70
C ARG A 411 4.80 24.80 -0.02
N ALA A 412 5.82 25.29 0.68
CA ALA A 412 6.86 26.14 0.09
C ALA A 412 7.67 25.37 -0.97
N ASP A 413 8.08 24.17 -0.67
CA ASP A 413 8.82 23.30 -1.58
C ASP A 413 7.98 22.96 -2.82
N LEU A 414 6.69 22.64 -2.64
CA LEU A 414 5.78 22.35 -3.75
C LEU A 414 5.62 23.58 -4.67
N ALA A 415 5.46 24.79 -4.11
CA ALA A 415 5.33 26.01 -4.88
C ALA A 415 6.61 26.28 -5.72
N SER A 416 7.79 26.16 -5.10
CA SER A 416 9.08 26.29 -5.77
C SER A 416 9.27 25.23 -6.87
N TYR A 417 9.02 23.96 -6.57
CA TYR A 417 9.12 22.87 -7.54
C TYR A 417 8.18 23.08 -8.73
N TRP A 418 6.93 23.48 -8.46
CA TRP A 418 5.93 23.71 -9.50
C TRP A 418 6.38 24.76 -10.51
N GLN A 419 6.93 25.88 -10.03
CA GLN A 419 7.44 26.95 -10.89
C GLN A 419 8.68 26.52 -11.68
N ARG A 420 9.66 25.85 -11.01
CA ARG A 420 10.94 25.50 -11.63
C ARG A 420 10.83 24.34 -12.63
N VAL A 421 10.01 23.35 -12.33
CA VAL A 421 10.02 22.08 -13.05
C VAL A 421 8.73 21.88 -13.86
N VAL A 422 7.56 22.03 -13.23
CA VAL A 422 6.29 21.68 -13.89
C VAL A 422 5.92 22.70 -14.96
N LEU A 423 6.02 23.99 -14.65
CA LEU A 423 5.64 25.06 -15.59
C LEU A 423 6.71 25.28 -16.68
N LYS A 424 8.00 25.20 -16.35
CA LYS A 424 9.08 25.34 -17.35
C LYS A 424 9.18 24.15 -18.30
N ALA A 425 8.77 22.96 -17.88
CA ALA A 425 8.74 21.77 -18.74
C ALA A 425 7.47 21.68 -19.61
N ALA A 426 6.50 22.58 -19.45
CA ALA A 426 5.42 22.71 -20.42
C ALA A 426 6.04 23.28 -21.71
N PRO A 427 5.90 22.62 -22.88
CA PRO A 427 6.38 23.19 -24.12
C PRO A 427 5.72 24.57 -24.29
N GLU A 428 6.55 25.62 -24.48
CA GLU A 428 6.06 26.84 -25.10
C GLU A 428 5.24 26.44 -26.32
N LYS A 429 3.95 26.66 -26.30
CA LYS A 429 3.17 26.66 -27.54
C LYS A 429 3.85 27.70 -28.41
N GLN A 430 4.73 27.24 -29.32
CA GLN A 430 5.17 28.08 -30.40
C GLN A 430 3.90 28.59 -31.08
N ASN A 431 3.59 29.86 -30.83
CA ASN A 431 2.67 30.60 -31.68
C ASN A 431 3.35 30.64 -33.05
N VAL A 432 3.01 29.66 -33.89
CA VAL A 432 3.24 29.75 -35.32
C VAL A 432 2.13 30.69 -35.80
N ALA A 433 2.52 31.93 -35.98
CA ALA A 433 1.74 32.95 -36.69
C ALA A 433 1.68 32.56 -38.19
#